data_f02b1ec93a5d8d0dcdd67e0ecc3121fc
#
_entry.id   f02b1ec93a5d8d0dcdd67e0ecc3121fc
#
_cell.length_a   1.000
_cell.length_b   1.000
_cell.length_c   1.000
_cell.angle_alpha   90.00
_cell.angle_beta   90.00
_cell.angle_gamma   90.00
#
_symmetry.space_group_name_H-M   'P 1'
#
loop_
_entity.id
_entity.type
_entity.pdbx_description
1 polymer ?
#
loop_
_entity_poly.entity_id
_entity_poly.type
_entity_poly.pdbx_seq_one_letter_code
_entity_poly.pdbx_strand_id
1 'polypeptide(L)'
;MEPLEQYRQSAYTGCETGGRALVEVLPIIVSGETGKQQVMSLRDSGCNTTLIDESLALSLGLQGKEVDLEIQGVNAQKVFTSQHIKKCRVARVGKEEVNYSLRDAKTIPSLNGPDQKLKWSTIKEGYQHLKNFNLLETDTGPV
;
A
#
# COMPACT_ATOMS: atom_id res chain seq x y z
N MET A 1 -8.53 17.22 16.41
CA MET A 1 -8.31 15.84 15.98
C MET A 1 -6.89 15.73 15.46
N GLU A 2 -6.08 15.07 16.21
CA GLU A 2 -4.72 14.80 15.77
C GLU A 2 -4.80 13.98 14.48
N PRO A 3 -4.20 14.47 13.43
CA PRO A 3 -4.34 13.83 12.14
C PRO A 3 -3.67 12.46 12.13
N LEU A 4 -4.16 11.61 11.27
CA LEU A 4 -3.55 10.33 10.93
C LEU A 4 -2.02 10.44 10.68
N GLU A 5 -1.54 11.64 10.35
CA GLU A 5 -0.11 11.90 10.18
C GLU A 5 0.70 11.71 11.46
N GLN A 6 0.17 12.11 12.60
CA GLN A 6 0.88 11.93 13.86
C GLN A 6 0.93 10.46 14.28
N TYR A 7 -0.13 9.73 14.01
CA TYR A 7 -0.12 8.28 14.20
C TYR A 7 0.85 7.60 13.24
N ARG A 8 0.91 8.06 11.99
CA ARG A 8 1.90 7.59 11.03
C ARG A 8 3.33 7.84 11.50
N GLN A 9 3.60 9.02 12.00
CA GLN A 9 4.94 9.36 12.51
C GLN A 9 5.35 8.43 13.66
N SER A 10 4.47 8.15 14.59
CA SER A 10 4.78 7.23 15.68
C SER A 10 4.93 5.78 15.22
N ALA A 11 4.23 5.35 14.18
CA ALA A 11 4.37 4.03 13.60
C ALA A 11 5.68 3.87 12.79
N TYR A 12 6.14 4.94 12.13
CA TYR A 12 7.31 4.90 11.26
C TYR A 12 8.60 5.35 11.91
N THR A 13 8.54 6.15 12.95
CA THR A 13 9.72 6.62 13.68
C THR A 13 10.13 5.72 14.85
N GLY A 14 9.41 4.75 15.11
CA GLY A 14 9.28 3.70 16.12
C GLY A 14 10.45 3.30 16.92
N CYS A 15 11.44 3.91 17.28
CA CYS A 15 12.35 3.48 18.32
C CYS A 15 13.17 4.65 18.86
N GLU A 16 13.26 4.73 20.16
CA GLU A 16 14.07 5.74 20.87
C GLU A 16 15.56 5.73 20.51
N THR A 17 16.01 4.71 19.80
CA THR A 17 17.39 4.57 19.34
C THR A 17 17.67 5.18 17.98
N GLY A 18 16.73 5.95 17.42
CA GLY A 18 16.90 6.59 16.11
C GLY A 18 16.76 5.68 14.90
N GLY A 19 16.42 4.41 15.12
CA GLY A 19 16.08 3.47 14.05
C GLY A 19 14.70 3.77 13.47
N ARG A 20 14.58 3.68 12.15
CA ARG A 20 13.26 3.74 11.48
C ARG A 20 12.62 2.37 11.51
N ALA A 21 11.35 2.30 11.88
CA ALA A 21 10.59 1.08 11.70
C ALA A 21 10.45 0.79 10.19
N LEU A 22 10.74 -0.44 9.80
CA LEU A 22 10.48 -0.90 8.45
C LEU A 22 9.02 -1.29 8.33
N VAL A 23 8.32 -0.68 7.37
CA VAL A 23 6.99 -1.08 6.99
C VAL A 23 7.04 -1.95 5.76
N GLU A 24 6.11 -2.87 5.65
CA GLU A 24 6.05 -3.82 4.55
C GLU A 24 5.45 -3.13 3.32
N VAL A 25 6.32 -2.52 2.52
CA VAL A 25 5.99 -1.85 1.27
C VAL A 25 6.57 -2.65 0.12
N LEU A 26 5.71 -3.08 -0.80
CA LEU A 26 6.08 -3.95 -1.91
C LEU A 26 5.54 -3.41 -3.23
N PRO A 27 6.32 -3.49 -4.33
CA PRO A 27 5.79 -3.21 -5.65
C PRO A 27 4.87 -4.33 -6.10
N ILE A 28 3.72 -3.96 -6.64
CA ILE A 28 2.76 -4.89 -7.22
C ILE A 28 2.25 -4.35 -8.55
N ILE A 29 1.68 -5.23 -9.36
CA ILE A 29 0.93 -4.85 -10.55
C ILE A 29 -0.55 -4.87 -10.21
N VAL A 30 -1.22 -3.75 -10.43
CA VAL A 30 -2.67 -3.63 -10.29
C VAL A 30 -3.27 -3.56 -11.69
N SER A 31 -4.28 -4.37 -11.94
CA SER A 31 -4.95 -4.45 -13.24
C SER A 31 -6.44 -4.14 -13.11
N GLY A 32 -6.94 -3.34 -14.03
CA GLY A 32 -8.35 -3.03 -14.20
C GLY A 32 -8.79 -3.27 -15.63
N GLU A 33 -9.95 -2.73 -15.99
CA GLU A 33 -10.53 -2.94 -17.32
C GLU A 33 -9.76 -2.20 -18.43
N THR A 34 -9.14 -1.06 -18.11
CA THR A 34 -8.44 -0.22 -19.09
C THR A 34 -6.94 -0.43 -19.14
N GLY A 35 -6.38 -1.25 -18.28
CA GLY A 35 -4.96 -1.50 -18.27
C GLY A 35 -4.42 -1.99 -16.95
N LYS A 36 -3.12 -1.92 -16.83
CA LYS A 36 -2.38 -2.31 -15.64
C LYS A 36 -1.31 -1.29 -15.30
N GLN A 37 -0.94 -1.19 -14.04
CA GLN A 37 0.08 -0.27 -13.56
C GLN A 37 0.84 -0.88 -12.38
N GLN A 38 2.15 -0.68 -12.39
CA GLN A 38 2.98 -0.99 -11.23
C GLN A 38 2.82 0.10 -10.18
N VAL A 39 2.53 -0.30 -8.96
CA VAL A 39 2.35 0.62 -7.83
C VAL A 39 3.04 0.06 -6.60
N MET A 40 3.30 0.93 -5.65
CA MET A 40 3.74 0.49 -4.32
C MET A 40 2.52 0.16 -3.46
N SER A 41 2.58 -0.93 -2.75
CA SER A 41 1.53 -1.35 -1.84
C SER A 41 2.05 -1.42 -0.41
N LEU A 42 1.27 -0.93 0.53
CA LEU A 42 1.52 -1.11 1.95
C LEU A 42 0.69 -2.30 2.44
N ARG A 43 1.36 -3.28 2.98
CA ARG A 43 0.71 -4.37 3.68
C ARG A 43 0.66 -4.05 5.17
N ASP A 44 -0.55 -3.89 5.67
CA ASP A 44 -0.80 -3.54 7.06
C ASP A 44 -1.74 -4.58 7.68
N SER A 45 -1.19 -5.41 8.56
CA SER A 45 -1.96 -6.45 9.26
C SER A 45 -2.97 -5.89 10.26
N GLY A 46 -2.84 -4.62 10.63
CA GLY A 46 -3.81 -3.92 11.48
C GLY A 46 -5.00 -3.35 10.74
N CYS A 47 -5.00 -3.43 9.40
CA CYS A 47 -6.08 -2.93 8.57
C CYS A 47 -7.01 -4.06 8.13
N ASN A 48 -8.31 -3.85 8.24
CA ASN A 48 -9.32 -4.84 7.85
C ASN A 48 -9.97 -4.57 6.50
N THR A 49 -9.47 -3.61 5.75
CA THR A 49 -9.98 -3.28 4.41
C THR A 49 -8.83 -2.98 3.47
N THR A 50 -9.07 -3.16 2.18
CA THR A 50 -8.15 -2.78 1.12
C THR A 50 -8.54 -1.41 0.60
N LEU A 51 -7.58 -0.49 0.56
CA LEU A 51 -7.78 0.87 0.09
C LEU A 51 -7.01 1.09 -1.21
N ILE A 52 -7.65 1.76 -2.17
CA ILE A 52 -7.06 2.14 -3.45
C ILE A 52 -7.21 3.65 -3.62
N ASP A 53 -6.15 4.30 -4.05
CA ASP A 53 -6.19 5.70 -4.42
C ASP A 53 -7.20 5.94 -5.55
N GLU A 54 -8.04 6.94 -5.41
CA GLU A 54 -9.10 7.25 -6.37
C GLU A 54 -8.55 7.55 -7.76
N SER A 55 -7.43 8.25 -7.87
CA SER A 55 -6.82 8.56 -9.16
C SER A 55 -6.29 7.31 -9.85
N LEU A 56 -5.74 6.37 -9.11
CA LEU A 56 -5.32 5.08 -9.63
C LEU A 56 -6.53 4.26 -10.12
N ALA A 57 -7.59 4.21 -9.34
CA ALA A 57 -8.80 3.52 -9.72
C ALA A 57 -9.40 4.08 -11.03
N LEU A 58 -9.45 5.39 -11.16
CA LEU A 58 -9.91 6.04 -12.39
C LEU A 58 -9.03 5.70 -13.59
N SER A 59 -7.71 5.75 -13.44
CA SER A 59 -6.78 5.45 -14.53
C SER A 59 -6.86 4.01 -15.02
N LEU A 60 -7.25 3.08 -14.16
CA LEU A 60 -7.38 1.66 -14.50
C LEU A 60 -8.82 1.23 -14.84
N GLY A 61 -9.75 2.16 -14.89
CA GLY A 61 -11.15 1.84 -15.16
C GLY A 61 -11.81 1.01 -14.06
N LEU A 62 -11.32 1.12 -12.83
CA LEU A 62 -11.88 0.44 -11.69
C LEU A 62 -13.09 1.23 -11.18
N GLN A 63 -14.26 0.69 -11.37
CA GLN A 63 -15.51 1.29 -10.95
C GLN A 63 -16.32 0.33 -10.08
N GLY A 64 -17.15 0.90 -9.23
CA GLY A 64 -18.00 0.11 -8.36
C GLY A 64 -19.15 0.93 -7.82
N LYS A 65 -19.91 0.31 -6.95
CA LYS A 65 -21.02 0.97 -6.28
C LYS A 65 -20.51 2.00 -5.30
N GLU A 66 -21.12 3.19 -5.30
CA GLU A 66 -20.86 4.22 -4.31
C GLU A 66 -21.28 3.74 -2.92
N VAL A 67 -20.38 3.89 -1.96
CA VAL A 67 -20.61 3.53 -0.57
C VAL A 67 -19.99 4.58 0.35
N ASP A 68 -20.51 4.70 1.55
CA ASP A 68 -19.88 5.49 2.59
C ASP A 68 -18.81 4.64 3.28
N LEU A 69 -17.59 5.13 3.27
CA LEU A 69 -16.46 4.49 3.93
C LEU A 69 -16.12 5.24 5.21
N GLU A 70 -16.25 4.55 6.32
CA GLU A 70 -15.83 5.04 7.61
C GLU A 70 -14.46 4.47 7.97
N ILE A 71 -13.47 5.35 8.10
CA ILE A 71 -12.14 4.98 8.56
C ILE A 71 -11.99 5.39 10.01
N GLN A 72 -11.77 4.40 10.85
CA GLN A 72 -11.56 4.59 12.28
C GLN A 72 -10.10 4.31 12.64
N GLY A 73 -9.40 5.32 13.11
CA GLY A 73 -8.07 5.21 13.69
C GLY A 73 -8.12 5.30 15.22
N VAL A 74 -6.97 5.32 15.86
CA VAL A 74 -6.87 5.32 17.33
C VAL A 74 -7.58 6.52 17.97
N ASN A 75 -7.51 7.69 17.36
CA ASN A 75 -8.15 8.92 17.87
C ASN A 75 -8.89 9.69 16.78
N ALA A 76 -9.20 9.05 15.67
CA ALA A 76 -9.79 9.75 14.54
C ALA A 76 -10.79 8.85 13.82
N GLN A 77 -11.90 9.47 13.44
CA GLN A 77 -12.93 8.87 12.62
C GLN A 77 -13.19 9.79 11.44
N LYS A 78 -13.13 9.24 10.23
CA LYS A 78 -13.40 9.97 9.01
C LYS A 78 -14.36 9.20 8.12
N VAL A 79 -15.32 9.89 7.53
CA VAL A 79 -16.27 9.31 6.58
C VAL A 79 -15.97 9.88 5.20
N PHE A 80 -15.84 9.00 4.22
CA PHE A 80 -15.61 9.35 2.82
C PHE A 80 -16.68 8.75 1.95
N THR A 81 -17.03 9.45 0.88
CA THR A 81 -17.73 8.83 -0.23
C THR A 81 -16.72 8.02 -1.03
N SER A 82 -16.95 6.74 -1.15
CA SER A 82 -16.04 5.76 -1.74
C SER A 82 -16.75 4.94 -2.81
N GLN A 83 -15.98 4.26 -3.63
CA GLN A 83 -16.51 3.22 -4.52
C GLN A 83 -16.05 1.86 -4.05
N HIS A 84 -16.96 0.91 -4.03
CA HIS A 84 -16.68 -0.48 -3.71
C HIS A 84 -16.29 -1.23 -4.98
N ILE A 85 -15.01 -1.49 -5.15
CA ILE A 85 -14.42 -2.12 -6.33
C ILE A 85 -14.46 -3.64 -6.17
N LYS A 86 -15.10 -4.34 -7.11
CA LYS A 86 -15.22 -5.80 -7.10
C LYS A 86 -14.33 -6.51 -8.11
N LYS A 87 -13.85 -5.78 -9.12
CA LYS A 87 -13.09 -6.35 -10.24
C LYS A 87 -11.71 -5.72 -10.32
N CYS A 88 -10.91 -5.92 -9.30
CA CYS A 88 -9.52 -5.51 -9.27
C CYS A 88 -8.63 -6.74 -9.19
N ARG A 89 -7.57 -6.78 -9.97
CA ARG A 89 -6.59 -7.87 -9.92
C ARG A 89 -5.24 -7.34 -9.52
N VAL A 90 -4.53 -8.14 -8.75
CA VAL A 90 -3.16 -7.84 -8.33
C VAL A 90 -2.25 -8.99 -8.69
N ALA A 91 -1.02 -8.68 -9.04
CA ALA A 91 -0.01 -9.66 -9.35
C ALA A 91 1.35 -9.22 -8.84
N ARG A 92 2.23 -10.17 -8.67
CA ARG A 92 3.63 -9.92 -8.37
C ARG A 92 4.33 -9.35 -9.61
N VAL A 93 5.22 -8.39 -9.43
CA VAL A 93 6.07 -7.89 -10.50
C VAL A 93 6.93 -9.04 -11.05
N GLY A 94 6.91 -9.21 -12.36
CA GLY A 94 7.62 -10.28 -13.06
C GLY A 94 6.93 -11.63 -13.11
N LYS A 95 5.77 -11.79 -12.45
CA LYS A 95 4.94 -13.01 -12.47
C LYS A 95 3.47 -12.69 -12.65
N GLU A 96 3.17 -11.89 -13.66
CA GLU A 96 1.82 -11.38 -13.90
C GLU A 96 0.83 -12.44 -14.38
N GLU A 97 1.31 -13.58 -14.87
CA GLU A 97 0.49 -14.72 -15.24
C GLU A 97 -0.25 -15.33 -14.06
N VAL A 98 0.28 -15.15 -12.85
CA VAL A 98 -0.40 -15.53 -11.60
C VAL A 98 -0.96 -14.27 -10.97
N ASN A 99 -2.27 -14.12 -11.00
CA ASN A 99 -2.94 -12.96 -10.44
C ASN A 99 -4.04 -13.35 -9.47
N TYR A 100 -4.38 -12.42 -8.60
CA TYR A 100 -5.38 -12.60 -7.55
C TYR A 100 -6.44 -11.53 -7.68
N SER A 101 -7.70 -11.91 -7.52
CA SER A 101 -8.81 -10.98 -7.50
C SER A 101 -9.01 -10.36 -6.13
N LEU A 102 -9.02 -9.04 -6.07
CA LEU A 102 -9.47 -8.29 -4.90
C LEU A 102 -10.97 -7.99 -5.07
N ARG A 103 -11.80 -8.54 -4.21
CA ARG A 103 -13.25 -8.42 -4.32
C ARG A 103 -13.84 -7.32 -3.44
N ASP A 104 -13.07 -6.77 -2.55
CA ASP A 104 -13.54 -5.83 -1.54
C ASP A 104 -12.56 -4.67 -1.34
N ALA A 105 -12.20 -4.03 -2.45
CA ALA A 105 -11.39 -2.83 -2.41
C ALA A 105 -12.28 -1.59 -2.39
N LYS A 106 -11.88 -0.57 -1.64
CA LYS A 106 -12.60 0.70 -1.55
C LYS A 106 -11.67 1.85 -1.92
N THR A 107 -12.22 2.83 -2.64
CA THR A 107 -11.44 4.01 -3.02
C THR A 107 -11.35 5.02 -1.89
N ILE A 108 -10.24 5.72 -1.86
CA ILE A 108 -9.99 6.84 -0.94
C ILE A 108 -9.46 8.02 -1.76
N PRO A 109 -9.84 9.27 -1.43
CA PRO A 109 -9.45 10.43 -2.22
C PRO A 109 -7.95 10.61 -2.39
N SER A 110 -7.19 10.30 -1.36
CA SER A 110 -5.74 10.37 -1.41
C SER A 110 -5.14 9.35 -0.44
N LEU A 111 -4.32 8.47 -0.95
CA LEU A 111 -3.60 7.48 -0.18
C LEU A 111 -2.14 7.89 -0.08
N ASN A 112 -1.75 8.45 1.06
CA ASN A 112 -0.37 8.82 1.33
C ASN A 112 0.29 7.75 2.19
N GLY A 113 1.13 6.94 1.55
CA GLY A 113 1.92 5.95 2.23
C GLY A 113 3.26 6.49 2.72
N PRO A 114 4.03 5.68 3.44
CA PRO A 114 5.36 6.05 3.86
C PRO A 114 6.30 6.20 2.68
N ASP A 115 7.10 7.25 2.68
CA ASP A 115 8.23 7.39 1.76
C ASP A 115 9.39 6.55 2.29
N GLN A 116 9.44 5.30 1.86
CA GLN A 116 10.46 4.37 2.28
C GLN A 116 11.27 3.90 1.08
N LYS A 117 12.55 4.26 1.08
CA LYS A 117 13.52 3.76 0.11
C LYS A 117 14.34 2.66 0.77
N LEU A 118 14.19 1.46 0.25
CA LEU A 118 14.90 0.31 0.75
C LEU A 118 15.91 -0.15 -0.31
N LYS A 119 17.20 -0.06 0.02
CA LYS A 119 18.26 -0.68 -0.77
C LYS A 119 18.55 -2.07 -0.21
N TRP A 120 17.93 -3.07 -0.81
CA TRP A 120 18.08 -4.44 -0.38
C TRP A 120 19.53 -4.93 -0.43
N SER A 121 20.28 -4.54 -1.46
CA SER A 121 21.69 -4.87 -1.59
C SER A 121 22.52 -4.44 -0.39
N THR A 122 22.24 -3.28 0.19
CA THR A 122 22.93 -2.77 1.36
C THR A 122 22.50 -3.49 2.64
N ILE A 123 21.22 -3.80 2.77
CA ILE A 123 20.69 -4.47 3.96
C ILE A 123 21.19 -5.90 4.06
N LYS A 124 21.15 -6.66 2.97
CA LYS A 124 21.56 -8.07 2.97
C LYS A 124 23.04 -8.27 3.28
N GLU A 125 23.89 -7.28 2.99
CA GLU A 125 25.31 -7.33 3.32
C GLU A 125 25.56 -7.36 4.84
N GLY A 126 24.70 -6.72 5.62
CA GLY A 126 24.79 -6.71 7.08
C GLY A 126 24.31 -7.99 7.76
N TYR A 127 23.66 -8.88 7.03
CA TYR A 127 23.03 -10.08 7.60
C TYR A 127 23.32 -11.33 6.76
N GLN A 128 24.13 -12.23 7.29
CA GLN A 128 24.56 -13.39 6.53
C GLN A 128 23.42 -14.31 6.07
N HIS A 129 22.38 -14.47 6.88
CA HIS A 129 21.24 -15.30 6.54
C HIS A 129 20.35 -14.71 5.43
N LEU A 130 20.53 -13.44 5.10
CA LEU A 130 19.76 -12.76 4.05
C LEU A 130 20.46 -12.72 2.69
N LYS A 131 21.73 -13.16 2.61
CA LYS A 131 22.53 -13.03 1.38
C LYS A 131 21.94 -13.73 0.16
N ASN A 132 21.20 -14.81 0.39
CA ASN A 132 20.60 -15.61 -0.68
C ASN A 132 19.18 -15.18 -1.06
N PHE A 133 18.63 -14.18 -0.38
CA PHE A 133 17.31 -13.65 -0.70
C PHE A 133 17.41 -12.47 -1.66
N ASN A 134 16.62 -12.50 -2.72
CA ASN A 134 16.48 -11.42 -3.66
C ASN A 134 15.10 -10.78 -3.50
N LEU A 135 15.08 -9.54 -3.01
CA LEU A 135 13.89 -8.70 -2.99
C LEU A 135 14.01 -7.59 -4.01
N LEU A 136 12.87 -7.18 -4.56
CA LEU A 136 12.82 -6.02 -5.42
C LEU A 136 13.12 -4.76 -4.59
N GLU A 137 14.01 -3.93 -5.11
CA GLU A 137 14.31 -2.64 -4.48
C GLU A 137 13.12 -1.68 -4.63
N THR A 138 12.75 -1.02 -3.56
CA THR A 138 11.68 -0.03 -3.56
C THR A 138 12.32 1.35 -3.78
N ASP A 139 12.55 1.69 -5.03
CA ASP A 139 13.21 2.96 -5.38
C ASP A 139 12.24 4.03 -5.91
N THR A 140 10.97 3.77 -5.87
CA THR A 140 10.01 4.64 -6.56
C THR A 140 8.98 5.23 -5.63
N GLY A 141 9.30 6.34 -5.02
CA GLY A 141 8.30 7.25 -4.50
C GLY A 141 7.29 6.71 -3.46
N PRO A 142 6.33 7.54 -3.08
CA PRO A 142 5.35 7.16 -2.08
C PRO A 142 4.36 6.09 -2.59
N VAL A 143 3.82 5.38 -1.64
CA VAL A 143 2.79 4.35 -1.85
C VAL A 143 1.49 4.96 -2.34
#